data_b8dcc246df2b5f698b01d7c92849b1bc
#
_entry.id   b8dcc246df2b5f698b01d7c92849b1bc
#
_cell.length_a   1.000
_cell.length_b   1.000
_cell.length_c   1.000
_cell.angle_alpha   90.00
_cell.angle_beta   90.00
_cell.angle_gamma   90.00
#
_symmetry.space_group_name_H-M   'P 1'
#
loop_
_entity.id
_entity.type
_entity.pdbx_description
1 polymer ?
#
loop_
_entity_poly.entity_id
_entity_poly.type
_entity_poly.pdbx_seq_one_letter_code
_entity_poly.pdbx_strand_id
1 'polypeptide(L)'
;MIDFDALVRANAPLNAFTDFDGSAEGGGGALAGLTVGVKANIAVAGMPWTAGCEVYRGRVAPKDAAVVTKLRAAGAAIIGMLNMEEAALGAKTDNPWFGKTQNPHKTGYTPGGSSGGSGSAVAAGLCDIALGTDTMGSVRIPAAYCGVYGFKPAQTSVSQEGLELAEEWLDCIGPLARSLDLLESAARVMTDFGDGDTASGSLVTLAETGVDCELEVIEKFRDVIRLAGSEIALAQLAHPLSRIRFAGFIKTSKAMAAHFADAGGDKLSANLKKLLTYGPKRSDADWAEDQAILAETAQAVQDIVAKHAAIILPTAPQGAFSHSEDAPANQADYTCLANIANLPAISLPMGVDDAGMPLGLQIVGRTGHEADLFQLAREFDAKLQAYRRPDHFLAK
;
A
#
# COMPACT_ATOMS: atom_id res chain seq x y z
N MET A 1 21.10 -20.26 3.14
CA MET A 1 20.52 -20.31 4.50
C MET A 1 20.26 -18.88 4.93
N ILE A 2 19.09 -18.58 5.51
CA ILE A 2 18.72 -17.24 5.97
C ILE A 2 19.49 -16.94 7.26
N ASP A 3 20.19 -15.80 7.31
CA ASP A 3 20.88 -15.33 8.53
C ASP A 3 19.91 -14.51 9.40
N PHE A 4 19.16 -15.18 10.25
CA PHE A 4 18.19 -14.54 11.14
C PHE A 4 18.84 -13.60 12.17
N ASP A 5 20.05 -13.88 12.62
CA ASP A 5 20.76 -13.00 13.55
C ASP A 5 21.12 -11.67 12.88
N ALA A 6 21.53 -11.69 11.62
CA ALA A 6 21.76 -10.47 10.85
C ALA A 6 20.44 -9.70 10.61
N LEU A 7 19.34 -10.41 10.30
CA LEU A 7 18.03 -9.80 10.13
C LEU A 7 17.54 -9.11 11.41
N VAL A 8 17.63 -9.76 12.55
CA VAL A 8 17.25 -9.21 13.86
C VAL A 8 18.06 -7.95 14.19
N ARG A 9 19.39 -8.00 14.00
CA ARG A 9 20.25 -6.81 14.22
C ARG A 9 19.91 -5.65 13.30
N ALA A 10 19.66 -5.92 12.01
CA ALA A 10 19.32 -4.90 11.03
C ALA A 10 17.91 -4.35 11.23
N ASN A 11 16.97 -5.15 11.73
CA ASN A 11 15.61 -4.72 12.07
C ASN A 11 15.55 -3.83 13.31
N ALA A 12 16.44 -4.00 14.27
CA ALA A 12 16.36 -3.33 15.58
C ALA A 12 16.20 -1.80 15.50
N PRO A 13 16.92 -1.04 14.65
CA PRO A 13 16.73 0.40 14.52
C PRO A 13 15.48 0.78 13.72
N LEU A 14 14.90 -0.16 12.92
CA LEU A 14 13.81 0.10 12.01
C LEU A 14 12.44 -0.29 12.58
N ASN A 15 12.40 -1.31 13.42
CA ASN A 15 11.15 -1.92 13.92
C ASN A 15 10.17 -2.26 12.78
N ALA A 16 10.69 -2.78 11.67
CA ALA A 16 9.90 -3.15 10.51
C ALA A 16 9.21 -4.52 10.68
N PHE A 17 9.90 -5.48 11.32
CA PHE A 17 9.34 -6.77 11.75
C PHE A 17 9.01 -6.73 13.24
N THR A 18 7.86 -7.27 13.61
CA THR A 18 7.49 -7.54 15.02
C THR A 18 7.92 -8.94 15.45
N ASP A 19 7.92 -9.89 14.53
CA ASP A 19 8.23 -11.30 14.81
C ASP A 19 8.95 -11.93 13.62
N PHE A 20 9.91 -12.83 13.88
CA PHE A 20 10.59 -13.65 12.88
C PHE A 20 10.26 -15.13 13.06
N ASP A 21 10.10 -15.85 11.96
CA ASP A 21 10.04 -17.31 11.93
C ASP A 21 11.45 -17.87 11.65
N GLY A 22 12.22 -18.15 12.69
CA GLY A 22 13.56 -18.70 12.59
C GLY A 22 13.65 -20.10 11.94
N SER A 23 12.51 -20.76 11.70
CA SER A 23 12.40 -22.04 11.01
C SER A 23 11.98 -21.91 9.55
N ALA A 24 11.82 -20.66 9.03
CA ALA A 24 11.35 -20.45 7.67
C ALA A 24 12.28 -21.04 6.62
N GLU A 25 11.72 -21.85 5.76
CA GLU A 25 12.41 -22.47 4.62
C GLU A 25 11.63 -22.19 3.34
N GLY A 26 12.36 -22.02 2.24
CA GLY A 26 11.80 -21.93 0.89
C GLY A 26 11.83 -23.28 0.19
N GLY A 27 10.94 -23.43 -0.78
CA GLY A 27 10.86 -24.61 -1.65
C GLY A 27 11.38 -24.33 -3.07
N GLY A 28 11.04 -25.24 -3.98
CA GLY A 28 11.20 -25.03 -5.43
C GLY A 28 9.99 -24.29 -6.01
N GLY A 29 10.19 -23.57 -7.11
CA GLY A 29 9.11 -22.87 -7.83
C GLY A 29 9.50 -21.49 -8.30
N ALA A 30 8.51 -20.71 -8.74
CA ALA A 30 8.73 -19.39 -9.33
C ALA A 30 9.33 -18.35 -8.35
N LEU A 31 9.16 -18.58 -7.04
CA LEU A 31 9.69 -17.71 -5.98
C LEU A 31 10.77 -18.40 -5.14
N ALA A 32 11.39 -19.47 -5.68
CA ALA A 32 12.46 -20.21 -5.00
C ALA A 32 13.63 -19.28 -4.64
N GLY A 33 14.10 -19.37 -3.40
CA GLY A 33 15.20 -18.55 -2.88
C GLY A 33 14.80 -17.13 -2.45
N LEU A 34 13.54 -16.73 -2.62
CA LEU A 34 13.05 -15.42 -2.18
C LEU A 34 12.46 -15.47 -0.77
N THR A 35 12.69 -14.41 -0.02
CA THR A 35 12.15 -14.22 1.34
C THR A 35 10.96 -13.25 1.31
N VAL A 36 9.91 -13.59 2.09
CA VAL A 36 8.69 -12.79 2.18
C VAL A 36 8.37 -12.43 3.63
N GLY A 37 8.21 -11.12 3.90
CA GLY A 37 7.62 -10.61 5.13
C GLY A 37 6.11 -10.40 4.95
N VAL A 38 5.33 -10.65 5.99
CA VAL A 38 3.85 -10.57 5.92
C VAL A 38 3.30 -9.59 6.93
N LYS A 39 2.51 -8.62 6.48
CA LYS A 39 1.87 -7.62 7.36
C LYS A 39 0.98 -8.33 8.40
N ALA A 40 1.04 -7.86 9.64
CA ALA A 40 0.44 -8.54 10.81
C ALA A 40 -1.09 -8.65 10.81
N ASN A 41 -1.79 -8.12 9.80
CA ASN A 41 -3.22 -8.37 9.58
C ASN A 41 -3.51 -9.49 8.57
N ILE A 42 -2.48 -10.15 8.00
CA ILE A 42 -2.60 -11.30 7.10
C ILE A 42 -2.14 -12.53 7.87
N ALA A 43 -2.96 -13.57 7.91
CA ALA A 43 -2.71 -14.77 8.68
C ALA A 43 -1.54 -15.60 8.12
N VAL A 44 -0.59 -15.94 9.00
CA VAL A 44 0.49 -16.92 8.75
C VAL A 44 0.39 -17.99 9.83
N ALA A 45 0.20 -19.25 9.46
CA ALA A 45 -0.01 -20.35 10.38
C ALA A 45 1.08 -20.40 11.48
N GLY A 46 0.66 -20.44 12.74
CA GLY A 46 1.55 -20.47 13.90
C GLY A 46 2.19 -19.13 14.29
N MET A 47 1.99 -18.06 13.52
CA MET A 47 2.54 -16.73 13.79
C MET A 47 1.49 -15.80 14.46
N PRO A 48 1.94 -14.74 15.16
CA PRO A 48 1.04 -13.71 15.68
C PRO A 48 0.21 -13.04 14.58
N TRP A 49 -1.11 -12.97 14.77
CA TRP A 49 -2.06 -12.33 13.84
C TRP A 49 -2.79 -11.19 14.53
N THR A 50 -2.07 -10.09 14.74
CA THR A 50 -2.46 -9.04 15.67
C THR A 50 -3.19 -7.87 15.02
N ALA A 51 -3.13 -7.72 13.69
CA ALA A 51 -3.60 -6.52 13.00
C ALA A 51 -3.08 -5.20 13.61
N GLY A 52 -1.90 -5.25 14.27
CA GLY A 52 -1.33 -4.10 14.98
C GLY A 52 -2.11 -3.66 16.23
N CYS A 53 -3.05 -4.48 16.74
CA CYS A 53 -3.97 -4.15 17.83
C CYS A 53 -3.62 -4.88 19.12
N GLU A 54 -3.70 -4.18 20.26
CA GLU A 54 -3.54 -4.77 21.59
C GLU A 54 -4.61 -5.82 21.89
N VAL A 55 -5.83 -5.61 21.42
CA VAL A 55 -6.95 -6.54 21.60
C VAL A 55 -6.66 -7.94 21.02
N TYR A 56 -5.77 -8.02 20.05
CA TYR A 56 -5.37 -9.27 19.37
C TYR A 56 -3.94 -9.73 19.70
N ARG A 57 -3.25 -9.13 20.68
CA ARG A 57 -1.84 -9.40 21.01
C ARG A 57 -1.53 -10.90 21.20
N GLY A 58 -2.42 -11.66 21.81
CA GLY A 58 -2.25 -13.10 22.04
C GLY A 58 -2.83 -13.99 20.92
N ARG A 59 -3.37 -13.43 19.86
CA ARG A 59 -3.97 -14.21 18.77
C ARG A 59 -2.91 -14.77 17.85
N VAL A 60 -2.95 -16.09 17.64
CA VAL A 60 -2.09 -16.83 16.70
C VAL A 60 -2.96 -17.34 15.56
N ALA A 61 -2.50 -17.21 14.32
CA ALA A 61 -3.23 -17.69 13.16
C ALA A 61 -3.25 -19.24 13.12
N PRO A 62 -4.44 -19.87 13.00
CA PRO A 62 -4.54 -21.34 12.96
C PRO A 62 -4.15 -21.92 11.59
N LYS A 63 -4.18 -21.13 10.53
CA LYS A 63 -3.83 -21.50 9.15
C LYS A 63 -3.29 -20.29 8.39
N ASP A 64 -2.59 -20.56 7.30
CA ASP A 64 -2.17 -19.54 6.35
C ASP A 64 -3.36 -18.87 5.66
N ALA A 65 -3.26 -17.58 5.37
CA ALA A 65 -4.10 -16.89 4.40
C ALA A 65 -3.92 -17.51 3.01
N ALA A 66 -4.94 -17.41 2.15
CA ALA A 66 -4.88 -18.00 0.81
C ALA A 66 -3.67 -17.50 -0.01
N VAL A 67 -3.34 -16.22 0.08
CA VAL A 67 -2.15 -15.64 -0.60
C VAL A 67 -0.84 -16.19 -0.04
N VAL A 68 -0.74 -16.42 1.27
CA VAL A 68 0.44 -17.00 1.91
C VAL A 68 0.64 -18.45 1.46
N THR A 69 -0.45 -19.23 1.40
CA THR A 69 -0.44 -20.60 0.86
C THR A 69 0.09 -20.62 -0.58
N LYS A 70 -0.38 -19.71 -1.45
CA LYS A 70 0.09 -19.61 -2.84
C LYS A 70 1.59 -19.28 -2.91
N LEU A 71 2.08 -18.34 -2.09
CA LEU A 71 3.49 -17.95 -2.06
C LEU A 71 4.39 -19.09 -1.58
N ARG A 72 4.01 -19.81 -0.53
CA ARG A 72 4.73 -21.00 -0.06
C ARG A 72 4.78 -22.10 -1.14
N ALA A 73 3.65 -22.35 -1.81
CA ALA A 73 3.57 -23.31 -2.90
C ALA A 73 4.45 -22.91 -4.10
N ALA A 74 4.68 -21.62 -4.32
CA ALA A 74 5.61 -21.11 -5.32
C ALA A 74 7.08 -21.11 -4.85
N GLY A 75 7.39 -21.58 -3.64
CA GLY A 75 8.73 -21.75 -3.14
C GLY A 75 9.27 -20.60 -2.27
N ALA A 76 8.48 -19.59 -1.96
CA ALA A 76 8.92 -18.48 -1.11
C ALA A 76 9.10 -18.90 0.36
N ALA A 77 10.12 -18.37 1.04
CA ALA A 77 10.30 -18.47 2.47
C ALA A 77 9.57 -17.34 3.19
N ILE A 78 8.55 -17.66 3.99
CA ILE A 78 7.81 -16.68 4.81
C ILE A 78 8.57 -16.47 6.11
N ILE A 79 9.23 -15.31 6.28
CA ILE A 79 10.24 -15.11 7.32
C ILE A 79 9.77 -14.39 8.57
N GLY A 80 8.54 -13.86 8.59
CA GLY A 80 8.03 -13.19 9.78
C GLY A 80 6.90 -12.20 9.52
N MET A 81 6.44 -11.58 10.62
CA MET A 81 5.33 -10.63 10.65
C MET A 81 5.84 -9.19 10.67
N LEU A 82 5.25 -8.35 9.83
CA LEU A 82 5.63 -6.96 9.65
C LEU A 82 4.74 -6.03 10.48
N ASN A 83 5.38 -5.02 11.07
CA ASN A 83 4.69 -3.98 11.82
C ASN A 83 3.76 -3.15 10.92
N MET A 84 2.73 -2.58 11.53
CA MET A 84 1.70 -1.85 10.81
C MET A 84 1.02 -0.80 11.69
N GLU A 85 0.28 0.10 11.07
CA GLU A 85 -0.65 0.98 11.79
C GLU A 85 -1.70 0.15 12.53
N GLU A 86 -2.14 0.61 13.71
CA GLU A 86 -3.18 -0.06 14.50
C GLU A 86 -4.45 -0.24 13.66
N ALA A 87 -4.94 -1.47 13.56
CA ALA A 87 -6.13 -1.85 12.80
C ALA A 87 -6.11 -1.41 11.31
N ALA A 88 -4.95 -1.20 10.73
CA ALA A 88 -4.76 -0.67 9.38
C ALA A 88 -5.40 0.72 9.12
N LEU A 89 -5.84 1.46 10.15
CA LEU A 89 -6.51 2.75 10.03
C LEU A 89 -5.57 3.93 10.33
N GLY A 90 -4.84 4.36 9.32
CA GLY A 90 -3.86 5.44 9.35
C GLY A 90 -2.73 5.20 8.36
N ALA A 91 -1.89 6.21 8.12
CA ALA A 91 -0.84 6.18 7.11
C ALA A 91 0.52 6.67 7.62
N LYS A 92 0.85 6.39 8.88
CA LYS A 92 2.09 6.82 9.54
C LYS A 92 2.92 5.66 10.11
N THR A 93 2.30 4.56 10.47
CA THR A 93 2.87 3.40 11.18
C THR A 93 3.59 3.83 12.46
N ASP A 94 2.88 4.65 13.24
CA ASP A 94 3.21 5.05 14.61
C ASP A 94 2.37 4.23 15.60
N ASN A 95 2.63 2.92 15.65
CA ASN A 95 1.81 1.98 16.40
C ASN A 95 2.07 2.13 17.91
N PRO A 96 1.04 2.42 18.74
CA PRO A 96 1.20 2.64 20.17
C PRO A 96 1.53 1.36 20.97
N TRP A 97 1.26 0.18 20.40
CA TRP A 97 1.39 -1.11 21.06
C TRP A 97 2.65 -1.87 20.64
N PHE A 98 3.04 -1.75 19.37
CA PHE A 98 4.18 -2.46 18.76
C PHE A 98 5.33 -1.52 18.41
N GLY A 99 5.20 -0.22 18.70
CA GLY A 99 6.23 0.80 18.45
C GLY A 99 6.21 1.35 17.02
N LYS A 100 6.95 2.47 16.85
CA LYS A 100 7.08 3.17 15.57
C LYS A 100 7.98 2.40 14.63
N THR A 101 7.57 2.28 13.37
CA THR A 101 8.46 1.83 12.30
C THR A 101 9.19 3.03 11.71
N GLN A 102 10.50 2.91 11.49
CA GLN A 102 11.34 3.97 10.94
C GLN A 102 11.48 3.86 9.43
N ASN A 103 11.62 4.99 8.77
CA ASN A 103 11.96 5.04 7.36
C ASN A 103 13.46 4.74 7.18
N PRO A 104 13.87 3.77 6.32
CA PRO A 104 15.28 3.43 6.14
C PRO A 104 16.12 4.53 5.51
N HIS A 105 15.51 5.49 4.80
CA HIS A 105 16.20 6.65 4.24
C HIS A 105 16.52 7.71 5.30
N LYS A 106 15.70 7.81 6.35
CA LYS A 106 15.91 8.83 7.40
C LYS A 106 15.27 8.42 8.73
N THR A 107 16.08 8.17 9.73
CA THR A 107 15.62 7.88 11.10
C THR A 107 14.78 9.04 11.63
N GLY A 108 13.71 8.72 12.36
CA GLY A 108 12.74 9.70 12.87
C GLY A 108 11.63 10.05 11.88
N TYR A 109 11.70 9.54 10.65
CA TYR A 109 10.68 9.75 9.62
C TYR A 109 9.76 8.53 9.47
N THR A 110 8.52 8.80 9.10
CA THR A 110 7.52 7.76 8.82
C THR A 110 7.87 6.98 7.56
N PRO A 111 7.69 5.65 7.53
CA PRO A 111 7.73 4.85 6.31
C PRO A 111 6.40 4.92 5.52
N GLY A 112 5.44 5.77 5.96
CA GLY A 112 4.07 5.70 5.50
C GLY A 112 3.27 4.62 6.22
N GLY A 113 2.06 4.38 5.76
CA GLY A 113 1.15 3.39 6.37
C GLY A 113 -0.08 3.10 5.48
N SER A 114 -0.86 2.16 5.94
CA SER A 114 -0.75 1.34 7.15
C SER A 114 0.26 0.20 7.07
N SER A 115 0.85 -0.09 5.90
CA SER A 115 1.85 -1.15 5.70
C SER A 115 3.29 -0.61 5.80
N GLY A 116 3.60 0.23 6.81
CA GLY A 116 4.92 0.86 6.92
C GLY A 116 6.05 -0.14 7.19
N GLY A 117 5.77 -1.20 7.97
CA GLY A 117 6.71 -2.31 8.15
C GLY A 117 7.08 -2.98 6.83
N SER A 118 6.10 -3.13 5.92
CA SER A 118 6.32 -3.72 4.60
C SER A 118 7.23 -2.85 3.72
N GLY A 119 6.94 -1.53 3.66
CA GLY A 119 7.78 -0.58 2.92
C GLY A 119 9.20 -0.51 3.47
N SER A 120 9.33 -0.36 4.80
CA SER A 120 10.62 -0.28 5.49
C SER A 120 11.45 -1.55 5.32
N ALA A 121 10.86 -2.74 5.52
CA ALA A 121 11.57 -4.01 5.40
C ALA A 121 12.13 -4.25 4.00
N VAL A 122 11.33 -3.98 2.96
CA VAL A 122 11.77 -4.12 1.56
C VAL A 122 12.85 -3.11 1.24
N ALA A 123 12.65 -1.84 1.58
CA ALA A 123 13.64 -0.79 1.30
C ALA A 123 14.99 -1.08 1.97
N ALA A 124 14.97 -1.54 3.23
CA ALA A 124 16.16 -1.89 3.98
C ALA A 124 16.78 -3.25 3.59
N GLY A 125 16.20 -4.01 2.66
CA GLY A 125 16.73 -5.32 2.26
C GLY A 125 16.51 -6.44 3.26
N LEU A 126 15.63 -6.27 4.25
CA LEU A 126 15.32 -7.30 5.24
C LEU A 126 14.55 -8.48 4.63
N CYS A 127 13.78 -8.24 3.59
CA CYS A 127 13.15 -9.28 2.77
C CYS A 127 13.16 -8.87 1.28
N ASP A 128 12.93 -9.83 0.40
CA ASP A 128 12.88 -9.56 -1.05
C ASP A 128 11.52 -9.01 -1.46
N ILE A 129 10.47 -9.55 -0.88
CA ILE A 129 9.06 -9.20 -1.09
C ILE A 129 8.42 -8.98 0.29
N ALA A 130 7.50 -8.03 0.39
CA ALA A 130 6.64 -7.88 1.55
C ALA A 130 5.18 -7.87 1.11
N LEU A 131 4.30 -8.51 1.90
CA LEU A 131 2.87 -8.34 1.75
C LEU A 131 2.39 -7.16 2.58
N GLY A 132 1.56 -6.32 1.98
CA GLY A 132 0.80 -5.27 2.62
C GLY A 132 -0.68 -5.40 2.34
N THR A 133 -1.48 -4.49 2.88
CA THR A 133 -2.90 -4.32 2.56
C THR A 133 -3.18 -2.88 2.18
N ASP A 134 -4.11 -2.66 1.27
CA ASP A 134 -4.39 -1.35 0.70
C ASP A 134 -5.90 -1.11 0.68
N THR A 135 -6.38 -0.25 1.58
CA THR A 135 -7.78 0.16 1.69
C THR A 135 -8.04 1.46 0.92
N MET A 136 -7.09 2.40 0.98
CA MET A 136 -7.10 3.67 0.24
C MET A 136 -5.68 4.15 -0.12
N GLY A 137 -4.68 3.24 -0.16
CA GLY A 137 -3.29 3.61 -0.47
C GLY A 137 -2.24 2.90 0.38
N SER A 138 -2.64 2.03 1.30
CA SER A 138 -1.75 1.50 2.35
C SER A 138 -0.67 0.49 1.89
N VAL A 139 -0.59 0.14 0.61
CA VAL A 139 0.58 -0.48 -0.06
C VAL A 139 1.38 0.59 -0.78
N ARG A 140 0.69 1.45 -1.53
CA ARG A 140 1.28 2.43 -2.44
C ARG A 140 1.93 3.60 -1.72
N ILE A 141 1.32 4.12 -0.65
CA ILE A 141 1.91 5.20 0.18
C ILE A 141 3.23 4.75 0.81
N PRO A 142 3.32 3.59 1.51
CA PRO A 142 4.62 3.09 1.99
C PRO A 142 5.63 2.81 0.88
N ALA A 143 5.19 2.35 -0.29
CA ALA A 143 6.08 2.19 -1.44
C ALA A 143 6.69 3.53 -1.87
N ALA A 144 5.87 4.59 -1.98
CA ALA A 144 6.33 5.94 -2.33
C ALA A 144 7.29 6.51 -1.27
N TYR A 145 6.94 6.45 0.01
CA TYR A 145 7.73 7.04 1.10
C TYR A 145 9.04 6.29 1.39
N CYS A 146 9.09 4.99 1.07
CA CYS A 146 10.30 4.18 1.21
C CYS A 146 11.06 4.00 -0.11
N GLY A 147 10.63 4.63 -1.22
CA GLY A 147 11.30 4.59 -2.50
C GLY A 147 11.37 3.20 -3.14
N VAL A 148 10.36 2.38 -2.95
CA VAL A 148 10.25 1.02 -3.51
C VAL A 148 9.02 0.89 -4.42
N TYR A 149 8.80 -0.28 -4.97
CA TYR A 149 7.66 -0.57 -5.85
C TYR A 149 6.55 -1.25 -5.06
N GLY A 150 5.31 -0.81 -5.26
CA GLY A 150 4.13 -1.39 -4.62
C GLY A 150 3.01 -1.62 -5.62
N PHE A 151 2.42 -2.80 -5.61
CA PHE A 151 1.29 -3.15 -6.47
C PHE A 151 0.03 -3.40 -5.64
N LYS A 152 -1.02 -2.68 -5.96
CA LYS A 152 -2.38 -2.93 -5.49
C LYS A 152 -3.15 -3.61 -6.62
N PRO A 153 -3.46 -4.92 -6.55
CA PRO A 153 -4.33 -5.57 -7.54
C PRO A 153 -5.76 -5.03 -7.45
N ALA A 154 -6.60 -5.37 -8.42
CA ALA A 154 -8.04 -5.26 -8.22
C ALA A 154 -8.44 -6.16 -7.03
N GLN A 155 -9.33 -5.70 -6.16
CA GLN A 155 -9.76 -6.47 -4.98
C GLN A 155 -10.35 -7.83 -5.39
N THR A 156 -11.08 -7.86 -6.50
CA THR A 156 -11.69 -9.08 -7.05
C THR A 156 -10.69 -10.07 -7.64
N SER A 157 -9.45 -9.68 -7.92
CA SER A 157 -8.41 -10.56 -8.50
C SER A 157 -7.54 -11.27 -7.45
N VAL A 158 -7.70 -10.94 -6.15
CA VAL A 158 -6.91 -11.50 -5.05
C VAL A 158 -7.79 -11.98 -3.91
N SER A 159 -7.53 -13.19 -3.39
CA SER A 159 -8.29 -13.72 -2.26
C SER A 159 -8.03 -12.93 -0.98
N GLN A 160 -9.10 -12.58 -0.27
CA GLN A 160 -9.06 -11.95 1.05
C GLN A 160 -9.16 -12.98 2.20
N GLU A 161 -9.16 -14.29 1.93
CA GLU A 161 -9.23 -15.31 2.96
C GLU A 161 -8.01 -15.25 3.88
N GLY A 162 -8.25 -15.11 5.18
CA GLY A 162 -7.22 -14.95 6.20
C GLY A 162 -6.73 -13.51 6.40
N LEU A 163 -7.42 -12.52 5.83
CA LEU A 163 -7.18 -11.10 6.09
C LEU A 163 -8.09 -10.62 7.23
N GLU A 164 -7.52 -9.90 8.21
CA GLU A 164 -8.26 -9.04 9.13
C GLU A 164 -8.62 -7.77 8.40
N LEU A 165 -9.88 -7.65 7.99
CA LEU A 165 -10.38 -6.59 7.12
C LEU A 165 -10.60 -5.27 7.88
N ALA A 166 -10.27 -4.16 7.26
CA ALA A 166 -10.74 -2.84 7.67
C ALA A 166 -12.09 -2.49 7.00
N GLU A 167 -12.22 -2.82 5.69
CA GLU A 167 -13.47 -2.65 4.94
C GLU A 167 -13.52 -3.62 3.76
N GLU A 168 -14.60 -4.36 3.66
CA GLU A 168 -14.74 -5.50 2.74
C GLU A 168 -14.58 -5.15 1.25
N TRP A 169 -15.06 -3.96 0.82
CA TRP A 169 -15.09 -3.56 -0.58
C TRP A 169 -13.88 -2.73 -1.03
N LEU A 170 -13.10 -2.22 -0.08
CA LEU A 170 -11.94 -1.38 -0.37
C LEU A 170 -10.62 -2.13 -0.16
N ASP A 171 -10.59 -3.08 0.80
CA ASP A 171 -9.36 -3.78 1.18
C ASP A 171 -8.85 -4.68 0.04
N CYS A 172 -7.52 -4.66 -0.11
CA CYS A 172 -6.83 -5.48 -1.08
C CYS A 172 -5.46 -5.87 -0.55
N ILE A 173 -5.09 -7.16 -0.62
CA ILE A 173 -3.72 -7.58 -0.32
C ILE A 173 -2.85 -7.30 -1.55
N GLY A 174 -1.69 -6.65 -1.34
CA GLY A 174 -0.76 -6.35 -2.41
C GLY A 174 0.71 -6.51 -2.00
N PRO A 175 1.60 -6.85 -2.94
CA PRO A 175 3.03 -6.96 -2.70
C PRO A 175 3.76 -5.62 -2.79
N LEU A 176 4.88 -5.52 -2.06
CA LEU A 176 5.93 -4.52 -2.23
C LEU A 176 7.24 -5.24 -2.54
N ALA A 177 8.09 -4.64 -3.38
CA ALA A 177 9.39 -5.20 -3.75
C ALA A 177 10.39 -4.10 -4.14
N ARG A 178 11.70 -4.46 -4.26
CA ARG A 178 12.75 -3.52 -4.69
C ARG A 178 12.90 -3.40 -6.20
N SER A 179 12.19 -4.21 -6.98
CA SER A 179 12.19 -4.13 -8.44
C SER A 179 10.83 -4.54 -8.99
N LEU A 180 10.51 -4.07 -10.19
CA LEU A 180 9.29 -4.46 -10.90
C LEU A 180 9.25 -5.96 -11.22
N ASP A 181 10.41 -6.61 -11.44
CA ASP A 181 10.46 -8.06 -11.72
C ASP A 181 10.06 -8.89 -10.48
N LEU A 182 10.58 -8.53 -9.30
CA LEU A 182 10.16 -9.17 -8.05
C LEU A 182 8.69 -8.89 -7.74
N LEU A 183 8.25 -7.65 -7.98
CA LEU A 183 6.87 -7.25 -7.77
C LEU A 183 5.91 -8.05 -8.65
N GLU A 184 6.21 -8.15 -9.95
CA GLU A 184 5.40 -8.92 -10.91
C GLU A 184 5.41 -10.41 -10.61
N SER A 185 6.56 -10.96 -10.23
CA SER A 185 6.65 -12.37 -9.85
C SER A 185 5.73 -12.72 -8.69
N ALA A 186 5.66 -11.84 -7.67
CA ALA A 186 4.73 -11.98 -6.55
C ALA A 186 3.26 -11.81 -7.02
N ALA A 187 2.98 -10.79 -7.81
CA ALA A 187 1.65 -10.50 -8.32
C ALA A 187 1.06 -11.68 -9.12
N ARG A 188 1.84 -12.26 -10.02
CA ARG A 188 1.43 -13.44 -10.83
C ARG A 188 1.10 -14.67 -10.00
N VAL A 189 1.76 -14.85 -8.86
CA VAL A 189 1.47 -15.96 -7.94
C VAL A 189 0.21 -15.69 -7.11
N MET A 190 0.01 -14.44 -6.68
CA MET A 190 -1.02 -14.10 -5.71
C MET A 190 -2.40 -13.87 -6.34
N THR A 191 -2.45 -13.38 -7.57
CA THR A 191 -3.65 -12.82 -8.18
C THR A 191 -4.10 -13.59 -9.42
N ASP A 192 -5.30 -13.29 -9.89
CA ASP A 192 -5.74 -13.62 -11.24
C ASP A 192 -5.14 -12.56 -12.18
N PHE A 193 -3.87 -12.78 -12.55
CA PHE A 193 -3.06 -11.83 -13.33
C PHE A 193 -3.42 -11.91 -14.81
N GLY A 194 -3.90 -10.80 -15.37
CA GLY A 194 -4.26 -10.70 -16.77
C GLY A 194 -3.06 -10.36 -17.64
N ASP A 195 -2.88 -11.10 -18.75
CA ASP A 195 -1.82 -10.81 -19.74
C ASP A 195 -2.23 -9.70 -20.73
N GLY A 196 -3.52 -9.35 -20.79
CA GLY A 196 -4.03 -8.23 -21.59
C GLY A 196 -3.75 -8.36 -23.09
N ASP A 197 -4.42 -7.54 -23.87
CA ASP A 197 -3.99 -7.16 -25.22
C ASP A 197 -3.25 -5.83 -25.06
N THR A 198 -2.17 -5.59 -25.81
CA THR A 198 -1.37 -4.36 -25.72
C THR A 198 -2.24 -3.13 -25.52
N ALA A 199 -2.10 -2.44 -24.38
CA ALA A 199 -2.89 -1.26 -24.06
C ALA A 199 -2.69 -0.19 -25.14
N SER A 200 -3.69 -0.02 -25.99
CA SER A 200 -3.71 1.07 -26.98
C SER A 200 -4.45 2.24 -26.38
N GLY A 201 -3.86 3.42 -26.42
CA GLY A 201 -4.49 4.65 -25.95
C GLY A 201 -3.51 5.65 -25.36
N SER A 202 -3.98 6.89 -25.21
CA SER A 202 -3.21 7.95 -24.54
C SER A 202 -3.19 7.72 -23.01
N LEU A 203 -2.17 8.23 -22.36
CA LEU A 203 -2.19 8.39 -20.93
C LEU A 203 -3.14 9.53 -20.54
N VAL A 204 -3.66 9.48 -19.33
CA VAL A 204 -4.53 10.53 -18.80
C VAL A 204 -4.09 10.91 -17.39
N THR A 205 -4.22 12.18 -17.03
CA THR A 205 -4.12 12.67 -15.66
C THR A 205 -5.36 13.47 -15.28
N LEU A 206 -5.54 13.76 -13.99
CA LEU A 206 -6.69 14.49 -13.51
C LEU A 206 -6.40 15.99 -13.44
N ALA A 207 -7.33 16.79 -13.96
CA ALA A 207 -7.36 18.23 -13.79
C ALA A 207 -8.19 18.61 -12.55
N GLU A 208 -7.93 19.77 -11.98
CA GLU A 208 -8.71 20.39 -10.90
C GLU A 208 -8.99 19.45 -9.73
N THR A 209 -7.96 18.72 -9.29
CA THR A 209 -8.09 17.71 -8.22
C THR A 209 -8.45 18.29 -6.86
N GLY A 210 -8.14 19.58 -6.63
CA GLY A 210 -8.34 20.27 -5.35
C GLY A 210 -7.41 19.75 -4.23
N VAL A 211 -6.36 19.01 -4.58
CA VAL A 211 -5.40 18.48 -3.61
C VAL A 211 -4.35 19.54 -3.29
N ASP A 212 -4.17 19.82 -2.00
CA ASP A 212 -3.03 20.57 -1.50
C ASP A 212 -1.78 19.67 -1.58
N CYS A 213 -0.92 19.97 -2.55
CA CYS A 213 0.21 19.14 -2.95
C CYS A 213 1.50 19.94 -2.81
N GLU A 214 2.53 19.34 -2.20
CA GLU A 214 3.84 19.96 -2.07
C GLU A 214 4.46 20.32 -3.44
N LEU A 215 5.18 21.42 -3.50
CA LEU A 215 5.74 21.92 -4.77
C LEU A 215 6.70 20.92 -5.40
N GLU A 216 7.52 20.26 -4.60
CA GLU A 216 8.48 19.25 -5.07
C GLU A 216 7.78 18.07 -5.73
N VAL A 217 6.64 17.62 -5.19
CA VAL A 217 5.82 16.56 -5.79
C VAL A 217 5.27 17.04 -7.14
N ILE A 218 4.75 18.26 -7.20
CA ILE A 218 4.24 18.87 -8.44
C ILE A 218 5.33 18.96 -9.50
N GLU A 219 6.53 19.44 -9.12
CA GLU A 219 7.66 19.59 -10.04
C GLU A 219 8.13 18.24 -10.57
N LYS A 220 8.32 17.24 -9.71
CA LYS A 220 8.68 15.89 -10.14
C LYS A 220 7.60 15.26 -11.03
N PHE A 221 6.32 15.46 -10.71
CA PHE A 221 5.25 14.98 -11.56
C PHE A 221 5.21 15.68 -12.94
N ARG A 222 5.54 16.97 -13.00
CA ARG A 222 5.73 17.65 -14.30
C ARG A 222 6.88 17.06 -15.11
N ASP A 223 7.97 16.60 -14.47
CA ASP A 223 9.04 15.88 -15.15
C ASP A 223 8.53 14.56 -15.72
N VAL A 224 7.72 13.80 -14.98
CA VAL A 224 7.04 12.59 -15.47
C VAL A 224 6.20 12.89 -16.72
N ILE A 225 5.38 13.94 -16.69
CA ILE A 225 4.57 14.38 -17.84
C ILE A 225 5.44 14.67 -19.07
N ARG A 226 6.57 15.36 -18.89
CA ARG A 226 7.52 15.63 -19.99
C ARG A 226 8.17 14.36 -20.54
N LEU A 227 8.54 13.42 -19.66
CA LEU A 227 9.17 12.15 -20.03
C LEU A 227 8.22 11.18 -20.72
N ALA A 228 6.92 11.29 -20.48
CA ALA A 228 5.92 10.47 -21.15
C ALA A 228 6.00 10.61 -22.69
N GLY A 229 6.41 11.77 -23.20
CA GLY A 229 6.73 12.00 -24.62
C GLY A 229 5.53 11.94 -25.55
N SER A 230 4.32 11.80 -25.04
CA SER A 230 3.04 11.82 -25.74
C SER A 230 2.13 12.87 -25.15
N GLU A 231 1.12 13.29 -25.89
CA GLU A 231 0.07 14.13 -25.34
C GLU A 231 -0.67 13.36 -24.24
N ILE A 232 -0.75 13.95 -23.04
CA ILE A 232 -1.48 13.40 -21.90
C ILE A 232 -2.84 14.05 -21.85
N ALA A 233 -3.89 13.23 -21.95
CA ALA A 233 -5.26 13.69 -21.84
C ALA A 233 -5.55 14.20 -20.41
N LEU A 234 -6.47 15.13 -20.29
CA LEU A 234 -6.98 15.63 -19.02
C LEU A 234 -8.39 15.09 -18.79
N ALA A 235 -8.61 14.47 -17.64
CA ALA A 235 -9.94 14.10 -17.18
C ALA A 235 -10.30 14.88 -15.89
N GLN A 236 -11.58 15.01 -15.61
CA GLN A 236 -12.08 15.68 -14.41
C GLN A 236 -13.12 14.79 -13.74
N LEU A 237 -13.10 14.75 -12.42
CA LEU A 237 -14.11 14.09 -11.61
C LEU A 237 -15.11 15.13 -11.09
N ALA A 238 -16.34 14.68 -10.79
CA ALA A 238 -17.42 15.56 -10.33
C ALA A 238 -17.15 16.16 -8.94
N HIS A 239 -16.34 15.48 -8.13
CA HIS A 239 -16.05 15.88 -6.75
C HIS A 239 -14.55 16.07 -6.52
N PRO A 240 -14.13 17.00 -5.63
CA PRO A 240 -12.73 17.11 -5.19
C PRO A 240 -12.24 15.80 -4.57
N LEU A 241 -10.98 15.44 -4.79
CA LEU A 241 -10.41 14.17 -4.28
C LEU A 241 -10.49 14.06 -2.76
N SER A 242 -10.34 15.17 -2.03
CA SER A 242 -10.51 15.21 -0.58
C SER A 242 -11.91 14.79 -0.13
N ARG A 243 -12.95 15.16 -0.88
CA ARG A 243 -14.35 14.77 -0.59
C ARG A 243 -14.56 13.28 -0.89
N ILE A 244 -13.99 12.79 -1.99
CA ILE A 244 -14.05 11.38 -2.39
C ILE A 244 -13.34 10.52 -1.33
N ARG A 245 -12.09 10.88 -0.95
CA ARG A 245 -11.34 10.20 0.12
C ARG A 245 -12.11 10.20 1.43
N PHE A 246 -12.74 11.32 1.79
CA PHE A 246 -13.52 11.42 3.03
C PHE A 246 -14.70 10.44 3.02
N ALA A 247 -15.42 10.29 1.90
CA ALA A 247 -16.50 9.31 1.77
C ALA A 247 -15.99 7.87 1.98
N GLY A 248 -14.84 7.52 1.39
CA GLY A 248 -14.16 6.22 1.61
C GLY A 248 -13.75 6.01 3.07
N PHE A 249 -13.20 7.05 3.71
CA PHE A 249 -12.86 7.02 5.13
C PHE A 249 -14.10 6.81 6.01
N ILE A 250 -15.21 7.47 5.75
CA ILE A 250 -16.47 7.29 6.48
C ILE A 250 -16.96 5.85 6.35
N LYS A 251 -16.92 5.27 5.15
CA LYS A 251 -17.26 3.87 4.91
C LYS A 251 -16.40 2.93 5.77
N THR A 252 -15.09 3.12 5.75
CA THR A 252 -14.13 2.34 6.55
C THR A 252 -14.37 2.53 8.07
N SER A 253 -14.53 3.79 8.51
CA SER A 253 -14.80 4.09 9.94
C SER A 253 -16.09 3.43 10.44
N LYS A 254 -17.14 3.38 9.60
CA LYS A 254 -18.41 2.74 9.94
C LYS A 254 -18.28 1.23 10.07
N ALA A 255 -17.60 0.57 9.13
CA ALA A 255 -17.34 -0.86 9.15
C ALA A 255 -16.51 -1.26 10.38
N MET A 256 -15.42 -0.55 10.62
CA MET A 256 -14.52 -0.82 11.75
C MET A 256 -15.14 -0.49 13.10
N ALA A 257 -16.00 0.53 13.21
CA ALA A 257 -16.74 0.81 14.44
C ALA A 257 -17.66 -0.36 14.84
N ALA A 258 -18.29 -1.00 13.85
CA ALA A 258 -19.09 -2.22 14.09
C ALA A 258 -18.20 -3.41 14.47
N HIS A 259 -17.05 -3.58 13.79
CA HIS A 259 -16.09 -4.65 14.07
C HIS A 259 -15.52 -4.58 15.49
N PHE A 260 -15.20 -3.40 15.98
CA PHE A 260 -14.61 -3.17 17.32
C PHE A 260 -15.66 -2.83 18.41
N ALA A 261 -16.97 -3.01 18.15
CA ALA A 261 -18.02 -2.64 19.08
C ALA A 261 -17.86 -3.27 20.48
N ASP A 262 -17.41 -4.54 20.53
CA ASP A 262 -17.21 -5.31 21.77
C ASP A 262 -15.76 -5.29 22.25
N ALA A 263 -14.85 -4.55 21.60
CA ALA A 263 -13.47 -4.46 22.03
C ALA A 263 -13.35 -3.65 23.32
N GLY A 264 -12.65 -4.18 24.32
CA GLY A 264 -12.40 -3.49 25.57
C GLY A 264 -11.73 -2.13 25.35
N GLY A 265 -12.31 -1.07 25.95
CA GLY A 265 -11.95 0.32 25.67
C GLY A 265 -10.49 0.71 26.00
N ASP A 266 -9.79 -0.01 26.86
CA ASP A 266 -8.38 0.15 27.21
C ASP A 266 -7.40 -0.51 26.20
N LYS A 267 -7.91 -1.37 25.31
CA LYS A 267 -7.15 -2.11 24.30
C LYS A 267 -7.17 -1.48 22.90
N LEU A 268 -7.78 -0.32 22.76
CA LEU A 268 -7.74 0.51 21.56
C LEU A 268 -7.11 1.86 21.90
N SER A 269 -6.23 2.36 21.04
CA SER A 269 -5.61 3.67 21.25
C SER A 269 -6.61 4.82 21.22
N ALA A 270 -6.24 5.95 21.80
CA ALA A 270 -7.06 7.16 21.74
C ALA A 270 -7.29 7.62 20.29
N ASN A 271 -6.28 7.47 19.43
CA ASN A 271 -6.38 7.81 18.01
C ASN A 271 -7.38 6.90 17.28
N LEU A 272 -7.26 5.58 17.43
CA LEU A 272 -8.19 4.64 16.79
C LEU A 272 -9.62 4.89 17.28
N LYS A 273 -9.85 5.03 18.60
CA LYS A 273 -11.16 5.37 19.16
C LYS A 273 -11.76 6.63 18.53
N LYS A 274 -10.96 7.69 18.36
CA LYS A 274 -11.38 8.91 17.70
C LYS A 274 -11.82 8.64 16.26
N LEU A 275 -10.99 7.91 15.46
CA LEU A 275 -11.27 7.61 14.06
C LEU A 275 -12.54 6.75 13.89
N LEU A 276 -12.80 5.83 14.81
CA LEU A 276 -14.01 5.00 14.82
C LEU A 276 -15.30 5.79 15.09
N THR A 277 -15.22 7.02 15.59
CA THR A 277 -16.44 7.82 15.85
C THR A 277 -17.01 8.51 14.62
N TYR A 278 -16.24 8.65 13.53
CA TYR A 278 -16.67 9.44 12.38
C TYR A 278 -17.81 8.76 11.60
N GLY A 279 -17.70 7.47 11.34
CA GLY A 279 -18.73 6.72 10.61
C GLY A 279 -20.08 6.70 11.33
N PRO A 280 -20.16 6.28 12.62
CA PRO A 280 -21.42 6.28 13.39
C PRO A 280 -22.06 7.67 13.59
N LYS A 281 -21.30 8.75 13.52
CA LYS A 281 -21.83 10.12 13.66
C LYS A 281 -22.44 10.68 12.37
N ARG A 282 -22.27 10.00 11.23
CA ARG A 282 -22.90 10.45 9.98
C ARG A 282 -24.41 10.29 10.06
N SER A 283 -25.16 11.32 9.68
CA SER A 283 -26.59 11.19 9.49
C SER A 283 -26.91 10.23 8.32
N ASP A 284 -28.12 9.70 8.27
CA ASP A 284 -28.54 8.84 7.17
C ASP A 284 -28.49 9.57 5.81
N ALA A 285 -28.82 10.87 5.79
CA ALA A 285 -28.74 11.69 4.58
C ALA A 285 -27.29 11.88 4.11
N ASP A 286 -26.38 12.25 5.02
CA ASP A 286 -24.95 12.39 4.70
C ASP A 286 -24.33 11.06 4.28
N TRP A 287 -24.75 9.95 4.90
CA TRP A 287 -24.28 8.62 4.54
C TRP A 287 -24.76 8.21 3.13
N ALA A 288 -26.01 8.53 2.77
CA ALA A 288 -26.50 8.29 1.43
C ALA A 288 -25.75 9.11 0.38
N GLU A 289 -25.39 10.37 0.70
CA GLU A 289 -24.54 11.20 -0.15
C GLU A 289 -23.13 10.61 -0.30
N ASP A 290 -22.48 10.16 0.80
CA ASP A 290 -21.17 9.51 0.75
C ASP A 290 -21.19 8.29 -0.17
N GLN A 291 -22.22 7.45 -0.09
CA GLN A 291 -22.37 6.27 -0.96
C GLN A 291 -22.56 6.66 -2.43
N ALA A 292 -23.36 7.70 -2.71
CA ALA A 292 -23.57 8.19 -4.07
C ALA A 292 -22.26 8.70 -4.69
N ILE A 293 -21.46 9.48 -3.94
CA ILE A 293 -20.15 9.97 -4.37
C ILE A 293 -19.21 8.82 -4.69
N LEU A 294 -19.17 7.78 -3.84
CA LEU A 294 -18.33 6.61 -4.09
C LEU A 294 -18.74 5.86 -5.36
N ALA A 295 -20.06 5.65 -5.57
CA ALA A 295 -20.56 4.96 -6.74
C ALA A 295 -20.31 5.76 -8.04
N GLU A 296 -20.57 7.07 -8.03
CA GLU A 296 -20.30 7.98 -9.16
C GLU A 296 -18.81 8.03 -9.49
N THR A 297 -17.96 8.14 -8.48
CA THR A 297 -16.51 8.14 -8.66
C THR A 297 -16.01 6.82 -9.23
N ALA A 298 -16.48 5.68 -8.72
CA ALA A 298 -16.11 4.36 -9.23
C ALA A 298 -16.40 4.24 -10.72
N GLN A 299 -17.62 4.60 -11.15
CA GLN A 299 -18.02 4.56 -12.55
C GLN A 299 -17.19 5.52 -13.40
N ALA A 300 -16.99 6.76 -12.97
CA ALA A 300 -16.20 7.74 -13.73
C ALA A 300 -14.75 7.31 -13.93
N VAL A 301 -14.10 6.76 -12.89
CA VAL A 301 -12.70 6.28 -12.99
C VAL A 301 -12.62 5.04 -13.87
N GLN A 302 -13.58 4.11 -13.80
CA GLN A 302 -13.67 2.96 -14.71
C GLN A 302 -13.87 3.40 -16.16
N ASP A 303 -14.73 4.39 -16.42
CA ASP A 303 -14.96 4.94 -17.77
C ASP A 303 -13.70 5.61 -18.34
N ILE A 304 -12.90 6.26 -17.50
CA ILE A 304 -11.63 6.87 -17.90
C ILE A 304 -10.64 5.77 -18.34
N VAL A 305 -10.41 4.75 -17.52
CA VAL A 305 -9.45 3.68 -17.89
C VAL A 305 -9.94 2.79 -19.01
N ALA A 306 -11.26 2.75 -19.28
CA ALA A 306 -11.81 2.05 -20.46
C ALA A 306 -11.45 2.75 -21.77
N LYS A 307 -11.19 4.06 -21.75
CA LYS A 307 -10.90 4.90 -22.94
C LYS A 307 -9.41 5.23 -23.10
N HIS A 308 -8.62 5.05 -22.05
CA HIS A 308 -7.20 5.43 -21.99
C HIS A 308 -6.34 4.23 -21.56
N ALA A 309 -5.05 4.27 -21.85
CA ALA A 309 -4.11 3.22 -21.46
C ALA A 309 -3.99 3.12 -19.93
N ALA A 310 -3.85 4.25 -19.26
CA ALA A 310 -3.76 4.33 -17.79
C ALA A 310 -3.99 5.77 -17.30
N ILE A 311 -4.38 5.89 -16.02
CA ILE A 311 -4.32 7.16 -15.29
C ILE A 311 -2.97 7.26 -14.59
N ILE A 312 -2.28 8.40 -14.74
CA ILE A 312 -1.03 8.69 -14.01
C ILE A 312 -1.25 9.85 -13.04
N LEU A 313 -0.76 9.69 -11.81
CA LEU A 313 -0.89 10.65 -10.70
C LEU A 313 0.34 10.58 -9.80
N PRO A 314 0.65 11.59 -8.97
CA PRO A 314 1.49 11.37 -7.80
C PRO A 314 0.89 10.28 -6.92
N THR A 315 1.70 9.49 -6.23
CA THR A 315 1.18 8.50 -5.27
C THR A 315 0.61 9.18 -4.02
N ALA A 316 1.33 10.16 -3.49
CA ALA A 316 0.91 10.97 -2.35
C ALA A 316 1.19 12.46 -2.63
N PRO A 317 0.45 13.38 -1.99
CA PRO A 317 0.66 14.83 -2.17
C PRO A 317 1.94 15.37 -1.56
N GLN A 318 2.61 14.60 -0.72
CA GLN A 318 3.84 14.97 0.00
C GLN A 318 4.80 13.81 0.10
N GLY A 319 6.06 14.11 0.44
CA GLY A 319 7.07 13.14 0.86
C GLY A 319 6.83 12.58 2.27
N ALA A 320 7.73 11.69 2.72
CA ALA A 320 7.70 11.21 4.09
C ALA A 320 8.06 12.34 5.06
N PHE A 321 7.36 12.42 6.18
CA PHE A 321 7.47 13.47 7.20
C PHE A 321 7.94 12.89 8.54
N SER A 322 8.30 13.76 9.51
CA SER A 322 8.76 13.34 10.82
C SER A 322 7.66 12.65 11.64
N HIS A 323 8.03 11.64 12.44
CA HIS A 323 7.14 11.07 13.45
C HIS A 323 6.68 12.08 14.53
N SER A 324 7.37 13.21 14.68
CA SER A 324 6.94 14.28 15.59
C SER A 324 5.86 15.19 15.01
N GLU A 325 5.61 15.12 13.71
CA GLU A 325 4.58 15.90 13.04
C GLU A 325 3.24 15.13 13.01
N ASP A 326 2.15 15.86 12.93
CA ASP A 326 0.83 15.26 12.69
C ASP A 326 0.74 14.69 11.28
N ALA A 327 0.07 13.56 11.13
CA ALA A 327 -0.13 12.95 9.83
C ALA A 327 -1.04 13.83 8.94
N PRO A 328 -0.58 14.26 7.76
CA PRO A 328 -1.43 15.01 6.82
C PRO A 328 -2.69 14.22 6.46
N ALA A 329 -3.85 14.88 6.51
CA ALA A 329 -5.13 14.21 6.26
C ALA A 329 -5.32 13.80 4.79
N ASN A 330 -4.57 14.41 3.87
CA ASN A 330 -4.70 14.24 2.41
C ASN A 330 -3.80 13.14 1.81
N GLN A 331 -3.05 12.38 2.62
CA GLN A 331 -2.08 11.38 2.13
C GLN A 331 -2.67 10.42 1.09
N ALA A 332 -3.96 10.07 1.21
CA ALA A 332 -4.66 9.13 0.36
C ALA A 332 -5.54 9.79 -0.72
N ASP A 333 -5.45 11.09 -0.93
CA ASP A 333 -6.32 11.79 -1.88
C ASP A 333 -6.18 11.24 -3.31
N TYR A 334 -4.95 10.93 -3.75
CA TYR A 334 -4.72 10.33 -5.07
C TYR A 334 -4.96 8.81 -5.09
N THR A 335 -4.56 8.12 -4.03
CA THR A 335 -4.55 6.65 -4.03
C THR A 335 -5.93 6.03 -3.83
N CYS A 336 -6.88 6.70 -3.17
CA CYS A 336 -8.21 6.15 -2.88
C CYS A 336 -9.00 5.76 -4.15
N LEU A 337 -8.75 6.42 -5.28
CA LEU A 337 -9.49 6.21 -6.53
C LEU A 337 -9.39 4.76 -7.03
N ALA A 338 -8.21 4.15 -6.98
CA ALA A 338 -8.01 2.78 -7.44
C ALA A 338 -8.72 1.74 -6.56
N ASN A 339 -8.90 2.00 -5.25
CA ASN A 339 -9.70 1.13 -4.38
C ASN A 339 -11.19 1.31 -4.67
N ILE A 340 -11.66 2.57 -4.72
CA ILE A 340 -13.07 2.90 -4.96
C ILE A 340 -13.56 2.32 -6.30
N ALA A 341 -12.72 2.40 -7.34
CA ALA A 341 -13.04 1.89 -8.66
C ALA A 341 -12.70 0.39 -8.86
N ASN A 342 -12.14 -0.28 -7.86
CA ASN A 342 -11.69 -1.68 -7.93
C ASN A 342 -10.72 -1.94 -9.10
N LEU A 343 -9.68 -1.10 -9.26
CA LEU A 343 -8.71 -1.16 -10.35
C LEU A 343 -7.31 -1.49 -9.84
N PRO A 344 -6.47 -2.19 -10.63
CA PRO A 344 -5.07 -2.39 -10.30
C PRO A 344 -4.29 -1.07 -10.39
N ALA A 345 -3.32 -0.90 -9.49
CA ALA A 345 -2.43 0.27 -9.50
C ALA A 345 -1.02 -0.08 -9.03
N ILE A 346 -0.02 0.53 -9.66
CA ILE A 346 1.39 0.44 -9.25
C ILE A 346 1.85 1.80 -8.74
N SER A 347 2.58 1.81 -7.63
CA SER A 347 3.42 2.93 -7.20
C SER A 347 4.88 2.60 -7.45
N LEU A 348 5.62 3.52 -8.07
CA LEU A 348 7.05 3.40 -8.34
C LEU A 348 7.78 4.70 -7.99
N PRO A 349 9.12 4.65 -7.76
CA PRO A 349 9.90 5.85 -7.45
C PRO A 349 9.83 6.90 -8.57
N MET A 350 9.60 8.18 -8.20
CA MET A 350 9.50 9.31 -9.13
C MET A 350 10.66 10.30 -8.99
N GLY A 351 11.41 10.22 -7.90
CA GLY A 351 12.47 11.13 -7.53
C GLY A 351 12.56 11.27 -6.02
N VAL A 352 13.18 12.35 -5.58
CA VAL A 352 13.28 12.73 -4.16
C VAL A 352 12.89 14.19 -4.00
N ASP A 353 12.43 14.55 -2.79
CA ASP A 353 12.27 15.94 -2.36
C ASP A 353 13.61 16.58 -1.98
N ASP A 354 13.59 17.85 -1.55
CA ASP A 354 14.78 18.59 -1.13
C ASP A 354 15.45 18.02 0.14
N ALA A 355 14.68 17.27 0.95
CA ALA A 355 15.20 16.55 2.12
C ALA A 355 15.81 15.18 1.77
N GLY A 356 15.79 14.79 0.50
CA GLY A 356 16.28 13.51 -0.01
C GLY A 356 15.29 12.36 0.20
N MET A 357 14.04 12.64 0.61
CA MET A 357 13.02 11.63 0.82
C MET A 357 12.37 11.22 -0.50
N PRO A 358 12.12 9.91 -0.70
CA PRO A 358 11.52 9.42 -1.94
C PRO A 358 10.11 9.95 -2.17
N LEU A 359 9.80 10.18 -3.46
CA LEU A 359 8.48 10.52 -3.99
C LEU A 359 8.03 9.45 -4.97
N GLY A 360 6.72 9.21 -5.06
CA GLY A 360 6.14 8.13 -5.87
C GLY A 360 5.24 8.61 -7.00
N LEU A 361 5.38 7.97 -8.17
CA LEU A 361 4.43 7.99 -9.28
C LEU A 361 3.44 6.84 -9.10
N GLN A 362 2.14 7.12 -9.26
CA GLN A 362 1.10 6.10 -9.34
C GLN A 362 0.60 5.95 -10.77
N ILE A 363 0.46 4.71 -11.21
CA ILE A 363 -0.17 4.33 -12.48
C ILE A 363 -1.37 3.45 -12.16
N VAL A 364 -2.57 3.83 -12.59
CA VAL A 364 -3.82 3.07 -12.41
C VAL A 364 -4.22 2.50 -13.76
N GLY A 365 -4.33 1.18 -13.82
CA GLY A 365 -4.65 0.43 -15.05
C GLY A 365 -6.04 -0.20 -15.02
N ARG A 366 -6.28 -1.10 -15.97
CA ARG A 366 -7.51 -1.90 -16.08
C ARG A 366 -7.33 -3.28 -15.48
N THR A 367 -8.36 -3.79 -14.82
CA THR A 367 -8.42 -5.19 -14.39
C THR A 367 -8.37 -6.13 -15.59
N GLY A 368 -7.56 -7.20 -15.51
CA GLY A 368 -7.31 -8.14 -16.61
C GLY A 368 -6.23 -7.67 -17.59
N HIS A 369 -5.61 -6.50 -17.37
CA HIS A 369 -4.53 -5.93 -18.17
C HIS A 369 -3.31 -5.60 -17.29
N GLU A 370 -3.02 -6.44 -16.31
CA GLU A 370 -1.93 -6.22 -15.36
C GLU A 370 -0.57 -6.26 -16.05
N ALA A 371 -0.38 -7.10 -17.08
CA ALA A 371 0.87 -7.15 -17.85
C ALA A 371 1.15 -5.81 -18.56
N ASP A 372 0.13 -5.18 -19.17
CA ASP A 372 0.27 -3.87 -19.80
C ASP A 372 0.62 -2.80 -18.77
N LEU A 373 0.02 -2.86 -17.56
CA LEU A 373 0.31 -1.95 -16.46
C LEU A 373 1.78 -2.08 -15.99
N PHE A 374 2.28 -3.31 -15.84
CA PHE A 374 3.68 -3.56 -15.48
C PHE A 374 4.64 -3.13 -16.61
N GLN A 375 4.28 -3.34 -17.87
CA GLN A 375 5.08 -2.86 -19.01
C GLN A 375 5.19 -1.33 -19.00
N LEU A 376 4.09 -0.63 -18.79
CA LEU A 376 4.07 0.83 -18.69
C LEU A 376 4.90 1.32 -17.48
N ALA A 377 4.81 0.63 -16.33
CA ALA A 377 5.63 0.94 -15.17
C ALA A 377 7.13 0.79 -15.49
N ARG A 378 7.56 -0.25 -16.23
CA ARG A 378 8.96 -0.42 -16.67
C ARG A 378 9.42 0.69 -17.59
N GLU A 379 8.56 1.16 -18.49
CA GLU A 379 8.88 2.29 -19.39
C GLU A 379 9.14 3.57 -18.62
N PHE A 380 8.33 3.86 -17.59
CA PHE A 380 8.56 5.00 -16.69
C PHE A 380 9.80 4.79 -15.83
N ASP A 381 9.98 3.63 -15.24
CA ASP A 381 11.13 3.32 -14.38
C ASP A 381 12.46 3.48 -15.13
N ALA A 382 12.52 2.97 -16.38
CA ALA A 382 13.69 3.09 -17.25
C ALA A 382 14.02 4.54 -17.62
N LYS A 383 13.02 5.43 -17.74
CA LYS A 383 13.20 6.85 -18.03
C LYS A 383 13.55 7.66 -16.78
N LEU A 384 12.93 7.35 -15.65
CA LEU A 384 13.08 8.08 -14.40
C LEU A 384 14.38 7.71 -13.67
N GLN A 385 14.75 6.42 -13.64
CA GLN A 385 15.91 5.88 -12.93
C GLN A 385 15.98 6.39 -11.48
N ALA A 386 14.81 6.48 -10.84
CA ALA A 386 14.64 7.17 -9.56
C ALA A 386 14.82 6.29 -8.33
N TYR A 387 14.90 4.95 -8.50
CA TYR A 387 15.16 4.04 -7.39
C TYR A 387 16.51 4.35 -6.72
N ARG A 388 16.48 4.48 -5.40
CA ARG A 388 17.68 4.69 -4.58
C ARG A 388 17.68 3.75 -3.38
N ARG A 389 18.84 3.12 -3.16
CA ARG A 389 19.04 2.30 -1.99
C ARG A 389 19.23 3.22 -0.77
N PRO A 390 18.54 2.99 0.36
CA PRO A 390 18.76 3.76 1.58
C PRO A 390 20.11 3.41 2.22
N ASP A 391 20.60 4.29 3.10
CA ASP A 391 21.84 4.08 3.86
C ASP A 391 21.70 2.87 4.82
N HIS A 392 20.52 2.68 5.43
CA HIS A 392 20.19 1.52 6.23
C HIS A 392 19.75 0.35 5.32
N PHE A 393 20.72 -0.31 4.72
CA PHE A 393 20.48 -1.46 3.82
C PHE A 393 21.30 -2.68 4.22
N LEU A 394 20.62 -3.81 4.44
CA LEU A 394 21.25 -5.12 4.63
C LEU A 394 21.60 -5.72 3.26
N ALA A 395 22.87 -5.70 2.91
CA ALA A 395 23.37 -6.44 1.74
C ALA A 395 23.37 -7.94 2.06
N LYS A 396 22.73 -8.73 1.20
CA LYS A 396 22.74 -10.20 1.27
C LYS A 396 23.95 -10.77 0.55
#